data_eefd211c69a390a6c89b9ef9e9075fae
#
_entry.id   eefd211c69a390a6c89b9ef9e9075fae
#
_cell.length_a   1.000
_cell.length_b   1.000
_cell.length_c   1.000
_cell.angle_alpha   90.00
_cell.angle_beta   90.00
_cell.angle_gamma   90.00
#
_symmetry.space_group_name_H-M   'P 1'
#
loop_
_entity.id
_entity.type
_entity.pdbx_description
1 polymer ?
#
loop_
_entity_poly.entity_id
_entity_poly.type
_entity_poly.pdbx_seq_one_letter_code
_entity_poly.pdbx_strand_id
1 'polypeptide(L)'
;MLAGLIIAAYPFISNYLYERRQQDIITSYETQQKTDTETNEELENVKEYNKSLAAANVTVTDPFDPEGLSGFGRREYETLLNVNEEGMMGYLEIPVIDVRLGIYHGTGENVLKNGVGHLKNTSLPIGGEGTHAVLSAHAGLPEKKLFTDLELMKEGDIFYIHVFGETLAYETDRITVIEPHNTEDLKIQEGKDYVTLVTCTPYGINSHRLLVRGKRIPFVEKETDKEIEKRKGSQWMRQYLYGAAAGIFIIFLFVGIYKIIRIRRI
;
A
#
# COMPACT_ATOMS: atom_id res chain seq x y z
N MET A 1 -20.85 28.20 -9.79
CA MET A 1 -19.39 28.19 -9.96
C MET A 1 -18.66 27.73 -8.71
N LEU A 2 -18.94 28.28 -7.50
CA LEU A 2 -18.25 27.89 -6.26
C LEU A 2 -18.39 26.40 -5.93
N ALA A 3 -19.60 25.82 -6.05
CA ALA A 3 -19.85 24.41 -5.80
C ALA A 3 -19.03 23.46 -6.72
N GLY A 4 -18.89 23.81 -8.01
CA GLY A 4 -18.08 23.00 -8.94
C GLY A 4 -16.58 23.03 -8.59
N LEU A 5 -16.10 24.13 -8.08
CA LEU A 5 -14.69 24.30 -7.66
C LEU A 5 -14.40 23.50 -6.39
N ILE A 6 -15.34 23.45 -5.46
CA ILE A 6 -15.26 22.63 -4.23
C ILE A 6 -15.23 21.13 -4.58
N ILE A 7 -16.11 20.70 -5.49
CA ILE A 7 -16.14 19.29 -5.94
C ILE A 7 -14.83 18.91 -6.64
N ALA A 8 -14.29 19.77 -7.49
CA ALA A 8 -13.02 19.54 -8.18
C ALA A 8 -11.80 19.52 -7.24
N ALA A 9 -11.83 20.29 -6.16
CA ALA A 9 -10.76 20.34 -5.16
C ALA A 9 -10.84 19.21 -4.12
N TYR A 10 -12.01 18.57 -3.96
CA TYR A 10 -12.27 17.58 -2.93
C TYR A 10 -11.22 16.45 -2.88
N PRO A 11 -10.85 15.77 -3.98
CA PRO A 11 -9.90 14.68 -3.94
C PRO A 11 -8.51 15.10 -3.43
N PHE A 12 -8.05 16.29 -3.84
CA PHE A 12 -6.75 16.82 -3.43
C PHE A 12 -6.72 17.17 -1.94
N ILE A 13 -7.77 17.82 -1.46
CA ILE A 13 -7.90 18.16 -0.04
C ILE A 13 -8.03 16.88 0.80
N SER A 14 -8.84 15.93 0.37
CA SER A 14 -9.05 14.66 1.07
C SER A 14 -7.76 13.86 1.16
N ASN A 15 -7.03 13.70 0.04
CA ASN A 15 -5.76 12.99 0.04
C ASN A 15 -4.71 13.69 0.92
N TYR A 16 -4.61 15.02 0.86
CA TYR A 16 -3.70 15.78 1.72
C TYR A 16 -4.00 15.59 3.22
N LEU A 17 -5.27 15.65 3.62
CA LEU A 17 -5.68 15.40 4.99
C LEU A 17 -5.41 13.95 5.41
N TYR A 18 -5.61 13.00 4.50
CA TYR A 18 -5.31 11.61 4.71
C TYR A 18 -3.81 11.39 4.93
N GLU A 19 -2.94 11.93 4.07
CA GLU A 19 -1.48 11.83 4.20
C GLU A 19 -0.98 12.44 5.52
N ARG A 20 -1.52 13.60 5.93
CA ARG A 20 -1.20 14.20 7.24
C ARG A 20 -1.59 13.27 8.38
N ARG A 21 -2.78 12.68 8.32
CA ARG A 21 -3.22 11.73 9.34
C ARG A 21 -2.32 10.48 9.39
N GLN A 22 -1.89 9.96 8.24
CA GLN A 22 -0.92 8.85 8.20
C GLN A 22 0.40 9.25 8.88
N GLN A 23 0.88 10.46 8.63
CA GLN A 23 2.08 10.97 9.27
C GLN A 23 1.94 11.06 10.80
N ASP A 24 0.80 11.53 11.30
CA ASP A 24 0.52 11.61 12.75
C ASP A 24 0.49 10.19 13.37
N ILE A 25 -0.14 9.22 12.71
CA ILE A 25 -0.20 7.82 13.14
C ILE A 25 1.21 7.21 13.19
N ILE A 26 2.01 7.41 12.14
CA ILE A 26 3.38 6.90 12.07
C ILE A 26 4.26 7.52 13.16
N THR A 27 4.16 8.83 13.37
CA THR A 27 4.90 9.51 14.45
C THR A 27 4.49 8.98 15.83
N SER A 28 3.19 8.70 16.03
CA SER A 28 2.71 8.05 17.27
C SER A 28 3.30 6.66 17.45
N TYR A 29 3.34 5.84 16.37
CA TYR A 29 3.97 4.52 16.37
C TYR A 29 5.46 4.60 16.74
N GLU A 30 6.21 5.51 16.12
CA GLU A 30 7.64 5.70 16.38
C GLU A 30 7.92 6.12 17.84
N THR A 31 7.01 6.89 18.47
CA THR A 31 7.15 7.35 19.85
C THR A 31 6.70 6.32 20.89
N GLN A 32 5.88 5.34 20.52
CA GLN A 32 5.34 4.30 21.40
C GLN A 32 6.18 3.02 21.41
N GLN A 33 7.43 3.07 20.95
CA GLN A 33 8.29 1.90 20.94
C GLN A 33 8.43 1.30 22.35
N LYS A 34 8.27 -0.01 22.42
CA LYS A 34 8.47 -0.80 23.64
C LYS A 34 9.92 -0.71 24.13
N THR A 35 10.15 -1.08 25.37
CA THR A 35 11.52 -1.22 25.89
C THR A 35 12.28 -2.27 25.08
N ASP A 36 13.61 -2.16 25.00
CA ASP A 36 14.47 -3.11 24.26
C ASP A 36 14.21 -4.58 24.66
N THR A 37 13.91 -4.84 25.92
CA THR A 37 13.63 -6.19 26.42
C THR A 37 12.31 -6.74 25.89
N GLU A 38 11.23 -5.95 25.94
CA GLU A 38 9.91 -6.33 25.42
C GLU A 38 9.93 -6.52 23.91
N THR A 39 10.65 -5.66 23.21
CA THR A 39 10.85 -5.75 21.77
C THR A 39 11.58 -7.02 21.36
N ASN A 40 12.63 -7.41 22.09
CA ASN A 40 13.39 -8.63 21.81
C ASN A 40 12.57 -9.90 22.03
N GLU A 41 11.77 -9.97 23.11
CA GLU A 41 10.89 -11.12 23.36
C GLU A 41 9.82 -11.25 22.26
N GLU A 42 9.18 -10.16 21.89
CA GLU A 42 8.18 -10.15 20.82
C GLU A 42 8.80 -10.52 19.46
N LEU A 43 10.00 -10.03 19.16
CA LEU A 43 10.73 -10.37 17.94
C LEU A 43 11.01 -11.87 17.82
N GLU A 44 11.41 -12.53 18.92
CA GLU A 44 11.61 -13.99 18.91
C GLU A 44 10.28 -14.75 18.70
N ASN A 45 9.18 -14.30 19.31
CA ASN A 45 7.86 -14.89 19.09
C ASN A 45 7.42 -14.74 17.61
N VAL A 46 7.67 -13.59 16.99
CA VAL A 46 7.38 -13.35 15.56
C VAL A 46 8.24 -14.24 14.65
N LYS A 47 9.53 -14.43 14.97
CA LYS A 47 10.41 -15.35 14.24
C LYS A 47 9.92 -16.80 14.32
N GLU A 48 9.51 -17.24 15.51
CA GLU A 48 8.96 -18.59 15.71
C GLU A 48 7.66 -18.79 14.93
N TYR A 49 6.76 -17.80 14.96
CA TYR A 49 5.56 -17.79 14.12
C TYR A 49 5.89 -17.92 12.62
N ASN A 50 6.79 -17.09 12.08
CA ASN A 50 7.20 -17.14 10.68
C ASN A 50 7.79 -18.52 10.33
N LYS A 51 8.61 -19.09 11.19
CA LYS A 51 9.20 -20.42 10.99
C LYS A 51 8.13 -21.52 10.99
N SER A 52 7.17 -21.46 11.91
CA SER A 52 6.06 -22.42 11.97
C SER A 52 5.16 -22.33 10.75
N LEU A 53 4.89 -21.12 10.28
CA LEU A 53 4.13 -20.84 9.06
C LEU A 53 4.80 -21.44 7.82
N ALA A 54 6.11 -21.24 7.66
CA ALA A 54 6.89 -21.79 6.56
C ALA A 54 6.85 -23.32 6.53
N ALA A 55 6.94 -23.96 7.72
CA ALA A 55 6.88 -25.41 7.87
C ALA A 55 5.48 -25.99 7.57
N ALA A 56 4.42 -25.23 7.86
CA ALA A 56 3.04 -25.66 7.69
C ALA A 56 2.56 -25.66 6.22
N ASN A 57 3.31 -25.04 5.29
CA ASN A 57 2.99 -24.94 3.86
C ASN A 57 1.52 -24.51 3.62
N VAL A 58 1.09 -23.44 4.29
CA VAL A 58 -0.30 -22.95 4.27
C VAL A 58 -0.65 -22.36 2.91
N THR A 59 -1.94 -22.46 2.56
CA THR A 59 -2.45 -21.84 1.32
C THR A 59 -2.54 -20.34 1.47
N VAL A 60 -2.02 -19.62 0.48
CA VAL A 60 -2.16 -18.17 0.32
C VAL A 60 -3.36 -17.88 -0.59
N THR A 61 -4.17 -16.92 -0.23
CA THR A 61 -5.36 -16.51 -1.00
C THR A 61 -5.20 -15.10 -1.58
N ASP A 62 -6.12 -14.68 -2.45
CA ASP A 62 -6.14 -13.29 -2.93
C ASP A 62 -6.37 -12.32 -1.76
N PRO A 63 -5.51 -11.29 -1.58
CA PRO A 63 -5.67 -10.31 -0.49
C PRO A 63 -6.98 -9.51 -0.56
N PHE A 64 -7.65 -9.47 -1.70
CA PHE A 64 -8.92 -8.77 -1.91
C PHE A 64 -10.14 -9.69 -1.86
N ASP A 65 -9.96 -10.97 -1.51
CA ASP A 65 -11.05 -11.93 -1.33
C ASP A 65 -11.57 -11.87 0.12
N PRO A 66 -12.83 -11.46 0.36
CA PRO A 66 -13.39 -11.39 1.70
C PRO A 66 -13.54 -12.78 2.38
N GLU A 67 -13.63 -13.86 1.60
CA GLU A 67 -13.75 -15.23 2.13
C GLU A 67 -12.39 -15.83 2.53
N GLY A 68 -11.29 -15.30 2.01
CA GLY A 68 -9.91 -15.73 2.29
C GLY A 68 -9.39 -15.39 3.70
N LEU A 69 -10.23 -14.84 4.57
CA LEU A 69 -9.84 -14.35 5.91
C LEU A 69 -9.66 -15.43 6.99
N SER A 70 -9.92 -16.70 6.71
CA SER A 70 -9.63 -17.80 7.61
C SER A 70 -8.17 -18.23 7.48
N GLY A 71 -7.38 -18.14 8.56
CA GLY A 71 -5.94 -18.34 8.49
C GLY A 71 -5.36 -19.17 9.63
N PHE A 72 -4.14 -19.66 9.41
CA PHE A 72 -3.29 -20.33 10.36
C PHE A 72 -3.07 -19.47 11.61
N GLY A 73 -3.13 -20.07 12.81
CA GLY A 73 -2.77 -19.40 14.07
C GLY A 73 -3.50 -18.06 14.34
N ARG A 74 -4.79 -17.93 14.00
CA ARG A 74 -5.53 -16.66 13.97
C ARG A 74 -5.34 -15.78 15.21
N ARG A 75 -5.41 -16.37 16.43
CA ARG A 75 -5.26 -15.60 17.67
C ARG A 75 -3.85 -15.08 17.85
N GLU A 76 -2.87 -15.95 17.62
CA GLU A 76 -1.46 -15.62 17.69
C GLU A 76 -1.09 -14.52 16.68
N TYR A 77 -1.54 -14.66 15.43
CA TYR A 77 -1.35 -13.67 14.40
C TYR A 77 -1.85 -12.26 14.80
N GLU A 78 -3.02 -12.18 15.44
CA GLU A 78 -3.64 -10.90 15.80
C GLU A 78 -2.99 -10.23 17.02
N THR A 79 -2.19 -10.96 17.79
CA THR A 79 -1.48 -10.43 18.96
C THR A 79 -0.04 -10.02 18.69
N LEU A 80 0.62 -10.65 17.70
CA LEU A 80 1.99 -10.34 17.32
C LEU A 80 2.07 -9.01 16.53
N LEU A 81 3.11 -8.22 16.76
CA LEU A 81 3.32 -6.91 16.12
C LEU A 81 2.15 -5.90 16.35
N ASN A 82 1.45 -6.03 17.47
CA ASN A 82 0.34 -5.14 17.80
C ASN A 82 0.76 -4.14 18.89
N VAL A 83 1.61 -3.17 18.50
CA VAL A 83 2.29 -2.27 19.45
C VAL A 83 1.32 -1.36 20.20
N ASN A 84 0.25 -0.91 19.56
CA ASN A 84 -0.69 0.08 20.08
C ASN A 84 -2.11 -0.45 20.26
N GLU A 85 -2.31 -1.78 20.24
CA GLU A 85 -3.62 -2.45 20.30
C GLU A 85 -4.60 -2.06 19.17
N GLU A 86 -4.15 -1.23 18.20
CA GLU A 86 -4.92 -0.81 17.02
C GLU A 86 -4.63 -1.69 15.79
N GLY A 87 -3.82 -2.74 15.95
CA GLY A 87 -3.45 -3.68 14.89
C GLY A 87 -2.37 -3.16 13.94
N MET A 88 -1.66 -2.09 14.29
CA MET A 88 -0.55 -1.58 13.49
C MET A 88 0.74 -2.35 13.77
N MET A 89 1.28 -2.97 12.71
CA MET A 89 2.52 -3.75 12.74
C MET A 89 3.79 -2.91 12.57
N GLY A 90 3.70 -1.84 11.79
CA GLY A 90 4.78 -1.00 11.36
C GLY A 90 4.31 -0.08 10.25
N TYR A 91 5.23 0.46 9.43
CA TYR A 91 4.85 1.25 8.27
C TYR A 91 5.74 0.96 7.06
N LEU A 92 5.15 1.17 5.87
CA LEU A 92 5.77 1.04 4.57
C LEU A 92 6.12 2.42 4.03
N GLU A 93 7.33 2.55 3.45
CA GLU A 93 7.77 3.72 2.73
C GLU A 93 8.25 3.34 1.32
N ILE A 94 7.72 4.03 0.29
CA ILE A 94 8.12 3.87 -1.12
C ILE A 94 8.47 5.26 -1.67
N PRO A 95 9.73 5.71 -1.52
CA PRO A 95 10.11 7.10 -1.82
C PRO A 95 9.87 7.51 -3.27
N VAL A 96 10.14 6.61 -4.22
CA VAL A 96 10.04 6.88 -5.66
C VAL A 96 8.64 7.28 -6.11
N ILE A 97 7.61 6.85 -5.41
CA ILE A 97 6.19 7.19 -5.67
C ILE A 97 5.54 7.97 -4.53
N ASP A 98 6.33 8.46 -3.56
CA ASP A 98 5.86 9.28 -2.44
C ASP A 98 4.71 8.62 -1.64
N VAL A 99 4.94 7.40 -1.17
CA VAL A 99 4.01 6.62 -0.35
C VAL A 99 4.63 6.38 1.02
N ARG A 100 3.88 6.70 2.10
CA ARG A 100 4.23 6.38 3.48
C ARG A 100 2.96 6.03 4.24
N LEU A 101 2.77 4.74 4.57
CA LEU A 101 1.49 4.18 5.04
C LEU A 101 1.70 3.18 6.18
N GLY A 102 0.83 3.24 7.20
CA GLY A 102 0.79 2.20 8.25
C GLY A 102 0.43 0.83 7.69
N ILE A 103 1.08 -0.22 8.23
CA ILE A 103 0.82 -1.63 7.94
C ILE A 103 -0.03 -2.19 9.09
N TYR A 104 -1.13 -2.84 8.74
CA TYR A 104 -2.10 -3.36 9.70
C TYR A 104 -2.38 -4.85 9.48
N HIS A 105 -2.90 -5.52 10.52
CA HIS A 105 -3.29 -6.93 10.44
C HIS A 105 -4.45 -7.15 9.48
N GLY A 106 -4.30 -8.14 8.62
CA GLY A 106 -5.33 -8.60 7.69
C GLY A 106 -5.57 -7.67 6.51
N THR A 107 -6.44 -8.12 5.61
CA THR A 107 -6.79 -7.43 4.36
C THR A 107 -8.29 -7.13 4.30
N GLY A 108 -8.91 -6.92 5.47
CA GLY A 108 -10.31 -6.51 5.54
C GLY A 108 -10.53 -5.13 4.90
N GLU A 109 -11.73 -4.91 4.42
CA GLU A 109 -12.13 -3.69 3.69
C GLU A 109 -11.73 -2.39 4.43
N ASN A 110 -11.94 -2.36 5.75
CA ASN A 110 -11.58 -1.18 6.57
C ASN A 110 -10.07 -0.95 6.61
N VAL A 111 -9.26 -2.01 6.62
CA VAL A 111 -7.80 -1.91 6.59
C VAL A 111 -7.35 -1.39 5.24
N LEU A 112 -7.76 -2.04 4.15
CA LEU A 112 -7.35 -1.69 2.79
C LEU A 112 -7.79 -0.28 2.35
N LYS A 113 -8.87 0.26 2.94
CA LYS A 113 -9.31 1.65 2.73
C LYS A 113 -8.48 2.68 3.49
N ASN A 114 -7.77 2.27 4.55
CA ASN A 114 -7.12 3.21 5.46
C ASN A 114 -5.61 3.05 5.55
N GLY A 115 -5.02 2.04 4.93
CA GLY A 115 -3.60 1.79 4.96
C GLY A 115 -3.21 0.56 4.14
N VAL A 116 -2.13 -0.06 4.55
CA VAL A 116 -1.61 -1.30 3.98
C VAL A 116 -2.04 -2.47 4.87
N GLY A 117 -2.69 -3.46 4.28
CA GLY A 117 -3.08 -4.70 4.96
C GLY A 117 -2.03 -5.79 4.75
N HIS A 118 -1.63 -6.46 5.83
CA HIS A 118 -0.80 -7.66 5.77
C HIS A 118 -1.67 -8.89 5.49
N LEU A 119 -1.34 -9.63 4.43
CA LEU A 119 -2.09 -10.83 4.05
C LEU A 119 -1.80 -11.97 5.04
N LYS A 120 -2.85 -12.51 5.65
CA LYS A 120 -2.76 -13.72 6.49
C LYS A 120 -2.15 -14.88 5.72
N ASN A 121 -1.54 -15.82 6.43
CA ASN A 121 -0.84 -16.97 5.85
C ASN A 121 0.43 -16.59 5.05
N THR A 122 0.90 -15.35 5.16
CA THR A 122 2.23 -14.92 4.71
C THR A 122 3.07 -14.51 5.91
N SER A 123 4.39 -14.44 5.76
CA SER A 123 5.28 -14.11 6.87
C SER A 123 5.01 -12.72 7.42
N LEU A 124 5.02 -12.56 8.73
CA LEU A 124 5.02 -11.24 9.37
C LEU A 124 6.23 -10.42 8.91
N PRO A 125 6.09 -9.11 8.70
CA PRO A 125 7.04 -8.29 7.93
C PRO A 125 8.27 -7.85 8.73
N ILE A 126 8.96 -8.81 9.38
CA ILE A 126 10.23 -8.57 10.10
C ILE A 126 11.47 -9.02 9.30
N GLY A 127 11.28 -9.53 8.08
CA GLY A 127 12.34 -10.10 7.26
C GLY A 127 12.90 -11.41 7.80
N GLY A 128 14.01 -11.86 7.19
CA GLY A 128 14.73 -13.07 7.53
C GLY A 128 14.68 -14.15 6.45
N GLU A 129 15.64 -15.06 6.48
CA GLU A 129 15.70 -16.15 5.50
C GLU A 129 14.47 -17.06 5.60
N GLY A 130 13.91 -17.45 4.46
CA GLY A 130 12.72 -18.27 4.38
C GLY A 130 11.44 -17.50 4.74
N THR A 131 11.41 -16.17 4.56
CA THR A 131 10.22 -15.35 4.77
C THR A 131 9.71 -14.71 3.47
N HIS A 132 8.40 -14.55 3.39
CA HIS A 132 7.75 -13.80 2.33
C HIS A 132 6.51 -13.10 2.90
N ALA A 133 6.60 -11.81 3.15
CA ALA A 133 5.47 -10.99 3.58
C ALA A 133 4.73 -10.42 2.37
N VAL A 134 3.39 -10.41 2.44
CA VAL A 134 2.54 -9.83 1.39
C VAL A 134 1.75 -8.68 1.96
N LEU A 135 1.91 -7.52 1.35
CA LEU A 135 1.35 -6.24 1.77
C LEU A 135 0.43 -5.68 0.68
N SER A 136 -0.81 -5.39 1.02
CA SER A 136 -1.83 -5.01 0.04
C SER A 136 -2.48 -3.68 0.38
N ALA A 137 -2.81 -2.89 -0.62
CA ALA A 137 -3.62 -1.70 -0.48
C ALA A 137 -4.43 -1.44 -1.76
N HIS A 138 -5.52 -0.70 -1.63
CA HIS A 138 -6.33 -0.32 -2.78
C HIS A 138 -5.59 0.59 -3.76
N ALA A 139 -5.96 0.49 -5.04
CA ALA A 139 -5.69 1.47 -6.08
C ALA A 139 -7.00 2.09 -6.57
N GLY A 140 -6.93 3.33 -7.01
CA GLY A 140 -8.06 3.97 -7.68
C GLY A 140 -9.13 4.55 -6.76
N LEU A 141 -8.87 4.73 -5.46
CA LEU A 141 -9.80 5.45 -4.59
C LEU A 141 -9.74 6.95 -4.88
N PRO A 142 -10.90 7.61 -5.08
CA PRO A 142 -10.95 9.03 -5.38
C PRO A 142 -10.31 9.91 -4.30
N GLU A 143 -10.51 9.59 -3.04
CA GLU A 143 -10.11 10.40 -1.89
C GLU A 143 -8.73 10.08 -1.32
N LYS A 144 -8.09 9.00 -1.79
CA LYS A 144 -6.82 8.51 -1.25
C LYS A 144 -5.95 7.88 -2.33
N LYS A 145 -4.68 8.25 -2.36
CA LYS A 145 -3.72 7.73 -3.33
C LYS A 145 -3.40 6.25 -3.10
N LEU A 146 -3.10 5.85 -1.86
CA LEU A 146 -2.68 4.50 -1.47
C LEU A 146 -1.68 3.88 -2.49
N PHE A 147 -1.99 2.72 -3.08
CA PHE A 147 -1.16 2.04 -4.08
C PHE A 147 -1.51 2.37 -5.53
N THR A 148 -2.25 3.47 -5.79
CA THR A 148 -2.62 3.86 -7.15
C THR A 148 -1.42 4.04 -8.09
N ASP A 149 -0.30 4.55 -7.57
CA ASP A 149 0.91 4.78 -8.35
C ASP A 149 1.91 3.60 -8.30
N LEU A 150 1.54 2.45 -7.71
CA LEU A 150 2.43 1.27 -7.62
C LEU A 150 2.89 0.78 -9.00
N GLU A 151 2.08 0.96 -10.03
CA GLU A 151 2.42 0.64 -11.43
C GLU A 151 3.56 1.49 -12.02
N LEU A 152 3.95 2.59 -11.37
CA LEU A 152 5.08 3.43 -11.78
C LEU A 152 6.42 2.88 -11.28
N MET A 153 6.41 1.91 -10.38
CA MET A 153 7.62 1.26 -9.89
C MET A 153 8.30 0.45 -10.99
N LYS A 154 9.61 0.29 -10.86
CA LYS A 154 10.47 -0.46 -11.77
C LYS A 154 11.39 -1.36 -10.99
N GLU A 155 11.91 -2.40 -11.65
CA GLU A 155 13.00 -3.20 -11.09
C GLU A 155 14.20 -2.29 -10.75
N GLY A 156 14.80 -2.52 -9.59
CA GLY A 156 15.83 -1.68 -8.98
C GLY A 156 15.32 -0.54 -8.08
N ASP A 157 14.02 -0.22 -8.08
CA ASP A 157 13.47 0.75 -7.12
C ASP A 157 13.47 0.14 -5.71
N ILE A 158 13.73 0.98 -4.70
CA ILE A 158 13.83 0.54 -3.32
C ILE A 158 12.60 1.00 -2.54
N PHE A 159 12.12 0.13 -1.64
CA PHE A 159 11.14 0.47 -0.63
C PHE A 159 11.58 -0.06 0.74
N TYR A 160 10.99 0.50 1.79
CA TYR A 160 11.38 0.22 3.16
C TYR A 160 10.19 -0.22 4.01
N ILE A 161 10.45 -1.15 4.93
CA ILE A 161 9.53 -1.50 6.02
C ILE A 161 10.18 -1.08 7.32
N HIS A 162 9.45 -0.32 8.12
CA HIS A 162 9.87 0.11 9.44
C HIS A 162 9.06 -0.64 10.49
N VAL A 163 9.75 -1.44 11.31
CA VAL A 163 9.15 -2.31 12.32
C VAL A 163 10.08 -2.42 13.51
N PHE A 164 9.56 -2.30 14.71
CA PHE A 164 10.36 -2.37 15.97
C PHE A 164 11.59 -1.43 15.99
N GLY A 165 11.49 -0.26 15.38
CA GLY A 165 12.60 0.69 15.29
C GLY A 165 13.68 0.33 14.27
N GLU A 166 13.53 -0.80 13.58
CA GLU A 166 14.43 -1.20 12.51
C GLU A 166 13.89 -0.81 11.13
N THR A 167 14.79 -0.53 10.21
CA THR A 167 14.49 -0.28 8.81
C THR A 167 14.96 -1.43 7.94
N LEU A 168 14.02 -2.09 7.27
CA LEU A 168 14.26 -3.19 6.38
C LEU A 168 14.17 -2.68 4.93
N ALA A 169 15.29 -2.73 4.19
CA ALA A 169 15.34 -2.27 2.80
C ALA A 169 15.11 -3.43 1.82
N TYR A 170 14.26 -3.20 0.82
CA TYR A 170 13.94 -4.16 -0.24
C TYR A 170 14.12 -3.51 -1.61
N GLU A 171 14.88 -4.16 -2.49
CA GLU A 171 15.03 -3.77 -3.89
C GLU A 171 14.04 -4.55 -4.75
N THR A 172 13.23 -3.84 -5.53
CA THR A 172 12.28 -4.45 -6.48
C THR A 172 13.03 -5.34 -7.47
N ASP A 173 12.80 -6.64 -7.42
CA ASP A 173 13.45 -7.64 -8.28
C ASP A 173 12.52 -8.23 -9.33
N ARG A 174 11.20 -8.05 -9.19
CA ARG A 174 10.22 -8.58 -10.13
C ARG A 174 8.91 -7.79 -10.06
N ILE A 175 8.35 -7.49 -11.23
CA ILE A 175 7.02 -6.90 -11.38
C ILE A 175 6.19 -7.79 -12.30
N THR A 176 5.03 -8.27 -11.83
CA THR A 176 4.15 -9.17 -12.57
C THR A 176 2.69 -8.79 -12.42
N VAL A 177 1.89 -9.13 -13.43
CA VAL A 177 0.43 -9.03 -13.37
C VAL A 177 -0.14 -10.44 -13.45
N ILE A 178 -0.97 -10.79 -12.49
CA ILE A 178 -1.55 -12.13 -12.34
C ILE A 178 -3.08 -12.06 -12.25
N GLU A 179 -3.73 -13.19 -12.50
CA GLU A 179 -5.14 -13.35 -12.16
C GLU A 179 -5.34 -13.53 -10.64
N PRO A 180 -6.47 -13.11 -10.05
CA PRO A 180 -6.67 -13.12 -8.60
C PRO A 180 -6.44 -14.49 -7.93
N HIS A 181 -6.81 -15.58 -8.60
CA HIS A 181 -6.66 -16.95 -8.08
C HIS A 181 -5.25 -17.53 -8.19
N ASN A 182 -4.33 -16.88 -8.93
CA ASN A 182 -2.96 -17.34 -9.09
C ASN A 182 -2.05 -16.74 -8.01
N THR A 183 -1.92 -17.41 -6.89
CA THR A 183 -1.13 -16.96 -5.73
C THR A 183 0.24 -17.62 -5.60
N GLU A 184 0.70 -18.35 -6.64
CA GLU A 184 1.98 -19.08 -6.61
C GLU A 184 3.19 -18.16 -6.33
N ASP A 185 3.19 -16.94 -6.90
CA ASP A 185 4.25 -15.95 -6.70
C ASP A 185 4.28 -15.34 -5.27
N LEU A 186 3.29 -15.63 -4.43
CA LEU A 186 3.19 -15.15 -3.05
C LEU A 186 3.69 -16.16 -2.01
N LYS A 187 4.07 -17.37 -2.42
CA LYS A 187 4.54 -18.44 -1.53
C LYS A 187 5.93 -18.14 -0.96
N ILE A 188 6.14 -18.61 0.25
CA ILE A 188 7.47 -18.60 0.90
C ILE A 188 8.44 -19.45 0.08
N GLN A 189 9.64 -18.94 -0.14
CA GLN A 189 10.73 -19.62 -0.84
C GLN A 189 11.90 -19.81 0.12
N GLU A 190 12.41 -21.05 0.20
CA GLU A 190 13.53 -21.38 1.08
C GLU A 190 14.76 -20.51 0.80
N GLY A 191 15.40 -20.02 1.86
CA GLY A 191 16.60 -19.19 1.79
C GLY A 191 16.40 -17.79 1.19
N LYS A 192 15.15 -17.36 0.95
CA LYS A 192 14.83 -16.03 0.44
C LYS A 192 14.20 -15.17 1.52
N ASP A 193 14.41 -13.86 1.41
CA ASP A 193 13.74 -12.83 2.19
C ASP A 193 13.06 -11.88 1.21
N TYR A 194 11.74 -12.06 1.07
CA TYR A 194 10.91 -11.31 0.12
C TYR A 194 9.79 -10.54 0.79
N VAL A 195 9.44 -9.43 0.17
CA VAL A 195 8.19 -8.72 0.40
C VAL A 195 7.52 -8.47 -0.94
N THR A 196 6.24 -8.75 -1.06
CA THR A 196 5.46 -8.43 -2.26
C THR A 196 4.37 -7.40 -1.94
N LEU A 197 4.39 -6.28 -2.65
CA LEU A 197 3.34 -5.27 -2.62
C LEU A 197 2.29 -5.64 -3.67
N VAL A 198 1.01 -5.66 -3.27
CA VAL A 198 -0.10 -6.13 -4.12
C VAL A 198 -1.18 -5.07 -4.24
N THR A 199 -1.64 -4.82 -5.44
CA THR A 199 -2.82 -3.98 -5.69
C THR A 199 -3.63 -4.49 -6.88
N CYS A 200 -4.84 -3.94 -7.05
CA CYS A 200 -5.69 -4.25 -8.21
C CYS A 200 -5.23 -3.50 -9.45
N THR A 201 -5.33 -4.16 -10.62
CA THR A 201 -5.02 -3.58 -11.93
C THR A 201 -5.94 -4.19 -13.00
N PRO A 202 -6.17 -3.56 -14.17
CA PRO A 202 -5.93 -2.16 -14.49
C PRO A 202 -6.79 -1.21 -13.63
N TYR A 203 -6.36 0.04 -13.50
CA TYR A 203 -7.09 1.07 -12.76
C TYR A 203 -8.58 1.13 -13.12
N GLY A 204 -9.46 1.05 -12.12
CA GLY A 204 -10.91 1.12 -12.26
C GLY A 204 -11.58 -0.14 -12.83
N ILE A 205 -10.82 -1.11 -13.39
CA ILE A 205 -11.32 -2.41 -13.87
C ILE A 205 -11.11 -3.49 -12.81
N ASN A 206 -9.92 -3.51 -12.18
CA ASN A 206 -9.55 -4.37 -11.05
C ASN A 206 -9.63 -5.89 -11.34
N SER A 207 -9.52 -6.29 -12.59
CA SER A 207 -9.64 -7.69 -13.02
C SER A 207 -8.43 -8.57 -12.68
N HIS A 208 -7.27 -7.95 -12.46
CA HIS A 208 -6.00 -8.61 -12.16
C HIS A 208 -5.36 -8.04 -10.90
N ARG A 209 -4.23 -8.62 -10.49
CA ARG A 209 -3.38 -8.13 -9.40
C ARG A 209 -2.02 -7.75 -9.95
N LEU A 210 -1.56 -6.55 -9.61
CA LEU A 210 -0.18 -6.11 -9.82
C LEU A 210 0.63 -6.52 -8.59
N LEU A 211 1.70 -7.26 -8.81
CA LEU A 211 2.66 -7.69 -7.82
C LEU A 211 3.98 -6.97 -8.07
N VAL A 212 4.48 -6.26 -7.05
CA VAL A 212 5.81 -5.66 -7.02
C VAL A 212 6.58 -6.35 -5.90
N ARG A 213 7.45 -7.30 -6.28
CA ARG A 213 8.25 -8.05 -5.32
C ARG A 213 9.58 -7.38 -5.08
N GLY A 214 9.96 -7.25 -3.82
CA GLY A 214 11.29 -6.84 -3.38
C GLY A 214 12.04 -7.97 -2.70
N LYS A 215 13.33 -8.05 -2.98
CA LYS A 215 14.29 -8.88 -2.26
C LYS A 215 15.02 -8.04 -1.22
N ARG A 216 15.30 -8.63 -0.06
CA ARG A 216 16.06 -7.97 1.00
C ARG A 216 17.43 -7.51 0.50
N ILE A 217 17.79 -6.27 0.86
CA ILE A 217 19.13 -5.71 0.68
C ILE A 217 19.62 -5.10 2.02
N PRO A 218 20.94 -4.94 2.24
CA PRO A 218 21.44 -4.20 3.39
C PRO A 218 20.91 -2.77 3.40
N PHE A 219 20.40 -2.32 4.54
CA PHE A 219 20.04 -0.92 4.72
C PHE A 219 21.30 -0.07 4.92
N VAL A 220 21.45 0.98 4.09
CA VAL A 220 22.57 1.94 4.20
C VAL A 220 21.98 3.34 4.33
N GLU A 221 22.01 3.90 5.52
CA GLU A 221 21.42 5.19 5.88
C GLU A 221 21.86 6.35 4.96
N LYS A 222 23.12 6.33 4.49
CA LYS A 222 23.65 7.34 3.58
C LYS A 222 23.07 7.33 2.15
N GLU A 223 22.40 6.27 1.74
CA GLU A 223 21.76 6.21 0.42
C GLU A 223 20.36 6.78 0.42
N THR A 224 19.71 6.88 1.57
CA THR A 224 18.41 7.56 1.73
C THR A 224 18.51 9.08 1.54
N ASP A 225 19.68 9.67 1.75
CA ASP A 225 19.95 11.12 1.52
C ASP A 225 20.24 11.49 0.07
N LYS A 226 20.45 10.52 -0.84
CA LYS A 226 20.47 10.82 -2.27
C LYS A 226 19.07 11.23 -2.67
N GLU A 227 18.93 12.41 -3.29
CA GLU A 227 17.67 12.86 -3.90
C GLU A 227 17.10 11.74 -4.79
N ILE A 228 16.21 10.93 -4.21
CA ILE A 228 15.46 9.93 -4.97
C ILE A 228 14.58 10.72 -5.94
N GLU A 229 14.85 10.62 -7.23
CA GLU A 229 14.05 11.28 -8.25
C GLU A 229 12.63 10.70 -8.20
N LYS A 230 11.70 11.43 -7.56
CA LYS A 230 10.31 11.03 -7.48
C LYS A 230 9.73 10.86 -8.89
N ARG A 231 9.04 9.74 -9.12
CA ARG A 231 8.39 9.49 -10.41
C ARG A 231 7.35 10.56 -10.70
N LYS A 232 7.60 11.33 -11.74
CA LYS A 232 6.64 12.34 -12.22
C LYS A 232 5.49 11.67 -12.96
N GLY A 233 4.28 12.16 -12.75
CA GLY A 233 3.12 11.73 -13.51
C GLY A 233 2.24 10.71 -12.78
N SER A 234 1.99 10.96 -11.49
CA SER A 234 0.98 10.20 -10.72
C SER A 234 -0.27 9.96 -11.56
N GLN A 235 -0.66 8.70 -11.73
CA GLN A 235 -1.89 8.32 -12.43
C GLN A 235 -3.10 8.90 -11.73
N TRP A 236 -3.10 8.89 -10.40
CA TRP A 236 -4.13 9.50 -9.58
C TRP A 236 -4.32 10.98 -9.95
N MET A 237 -3.25 11.77 -9.99
CA MET A 237 -3.27 13.19 -10.38
C MET A 237 -3.74 13.40 -11.82
N ARG A 238 -3.21 12.61 -12.77
CA ARG A 238 -3.53 12.73 -14.20
C ARG A 238 -5.02 12.50 -14.48
N GLN A 239 -5.63 11.52 -13.86
CA GLN A 239 -7.05 11.22 -14.07
C GLN A 239 -7.94 12.34 -13.56
N TYR A 240 -7.59 12.98 -12.43
CA TYR A 240 -8.30 14.16 -11.97
C TYR A 240 -8.16 15.34 -12.91
N LEU A 241 -6.97 15.57 -13.44
CA LEU A 241 -6.74 16.63 -14.43
C LEU A 241 -7.57 16.39 -15.70
N TYR A 242 -7.64 15.17 -16.20
CA TYR A 242 -8.48 14.82 -17.35
C TYR A 242 -9.97 14.98 -17.03
N GLY A 243 -10.44 14.53 -15.88
CA GLY A 243 -11.81 14.71 -15.43
C GLY A 243 -12.19 16.19 -15.30
N ALA A 244 -11.32 17.00 -14.71
CA ALA A 244 -11.51 18.44 -14.59
C ALA A 244 -11.54 19.14 -15.96
N ALA A 245 -10.61 18.78 -16.85
CA ALA A 245 -10.58 19.32 -18.21
C ALA A 245 -11.85 18.96 -19.01
N ALA A 246 -12.31 17.71 -18.91
CA ALA A 246 -13.55 17.27 -19.54
C ALA A 246 -14.77 18.02 -18.98
N GLY A 247 -14.83 18.20 -17.66
CA GLY A 247 -15.91 18.97 -17.00
C GLY A 247 -15.95 20.42 -17.47
N ILE A 248 -14.78 21.08 -17.53
CA ILE A 248 -14.66 22.45 -18.04
C ILE A 248 -15.11 22.52 -19.50
N PHE A 249 -14.68 21.59 -20.33
CA PHE A 249 -15.10 21.52 -21.75
C PHE A 249 -16.60 21.40 -21.91
N ILE A 250 -17.27 20.54 -21.14
CA ILE A 250 -18.71 20.36 -21.12
C ILE A 250 -19.42 21.66 -20.74
N ILE A 251 -18.92 22.38 -19.72
CA ILE A 251 -19.49 23.67 -19.32
C ILE A 251 -19.42 24.69 -20.46
N PHE A 252 -18.26 24.81 -21.14
CA PHE A 252 -18.12 25.69 -22.29
C PHE A 252 -19.07 25.34 -23.44
N LEU A 253 -19.26 24.05 -23.69
CA LEU A 253 -20.17 23.54 -24.71
C LEU A 253 -21.61 23.96 -24.41
N PHE A 254 -22.08 23.78 -23.17
CA PHE A 254 -23.41 24.21 -22.73
C PHE A 254 -23.59 25.71 -22.80
N VAL A 255 -22.61 26.50 -22.38
CA VAL A 255 -22.66 27.98 -22.48
C VAL A 255 -22.69 28.42 -23.95
N GLY A 256 -21.92 27.77 -24.82
CA GLY A 256 -21.94 28.03 -26.26
C GLY A 256 -23.31 27.73 -26.88
N ILE A 257 -23.84 26.55 -26.62
CA ILE A 257 -25.19 26.15 -27.09
C ILE A 257 -26.26 27.13 -26.59
N TYR A 258 -26.23 27.47 -25.30
CA TYR A 258 -27.17 28.42 -24.72
C TYR A 258 -27.11 29.79 -25.41
N LYS A 259 -25.91 30.32 -25.68
CA LYS A 259 -25.74 31.58 -26.43
C LYS A 259 -26.30 31.48 -27.85
N ILE A 260 -26.05 30.38 -28.57
CA ILE A 260 -26.56 30.18 -29.92
C ILE A 260 -28.10 30.14 -29.94
N ILE A 261 -28.71 29.41 -29.00
CA ILE A 261 -30.18 29.32 -28.91
C ILE A 261 -30.79 30.69 -28.55
N ARG A 262 -30.12 31.45 -27.69
CA ARG A 262 -30.60 32.80 -27.32
C ARG A 262 -30.54 33.79 -28.49
N ILE A 263 -29.47 33.72 -29.29
CA ILE A 263 -29.32 34.57 -30.49
C ILE A 263 -30.36 34.23 -31.56
N ARG A 264 -30.77 32.97 -31.70
CA ARG A 264 -31.81 32.54 -32.67
C ARG A 264 -33.23 32.86 -32.24
N ARG A 265 -33.47 33.29 -31.02
CA ARG A 265 -34.77 33.68 -30.47
C ARG A 265 -35.00 35.19 -30.49
N ILE A 266 -34.04 35.97 -30.91
CA ILE A 266 -34.14 37.42 -31.20
C ILE A 266 -34.18 37.60 -32.71
#